data_074f8aa0025520ca8c454380ab6ca10f
#
_entry.id   074f8aa0025520ca8c454380ab6ca10f
#
_cell.length_a   1.000
_cell.length_b   1.000
_cell.length_c   1.000
_cell.angle_alpha   90.00
_cell.angle_beta   90.00
_cell.angle_gamma   90.00
#
_symmetry.space_group_name_H-M   'P 1'
#
loop_
_entity.id
_entity.type
_entity.pdbx_description
1 polymer ?
#
loop_
_entity_poly.entity_id
_entity_poly.type
_entity_poly.pdbx_seq_one_letter_code
_entity_poly.pdbx_strand_id
1 'polypeptide(L)'
;LNRRDYYKKINPFFPKWETVIVNKVYHKIIEVITHNQIKIKIELGNDLNKWLSNVIFNEGDVIYIERKKSNYIIHQEPKVNGAIIVVDPYSGDILALSGGYSFNKSEFNRATQAKRQPGSAFKPIVYLAALNEGYSPATLILDAPYVVDQGPGLPKWKPSNYTEEFYGLTTMRTGIEKSRNLMTVRLANRIGMSKILKMAEHF
;
A
#
# COMPACT_ATOMS: atom_id res chain seq x y z
N LEU A 1 -11.77 16.44 32.84
CA LEU A 1 -12.89 15.94 32.03
C LEU A 1 -13.47 14.70 32.69
N ASN A 2 -14.79 14.70 32.90
CA ASN A 2 -15.48 13.59 33.56
C ASN A 2 -15.36 12.35 32.61
N ARG A 3 -14.98 11.16 33.14
CA ARG A 3 -14.85 9.93 32.35
C ARG A 3 -16.08 9.64 31.46
N ARG A 4 -17.29 10.00 31.93
CA ARG A 4 -18.52 9.82 31.14
C ARG A 4 -18.59 10.67 29.88
N ASP A 5 -18.01 11.87 29.87
CA ASP A 5 -18.02 12.75 28.70
C ASP A 5 -17.02 12.31 27.63
N TYR A 6 -15.99 11.58 28.02
CA TYR A 6 -14.99 11.03 27.11
C TYR A 6 -15.60 9.94 26.20
N TYR A 7 -16.38 9.02 26.78
CA TYR A 7 -17.04 7.96 26.02
C TYR A 7 -18.07 8.48 25.01
N LYS A 8 -18.70 9.62 25.28
CA LYS A 8 -19.65 10.25 24.36
C LYS A 8 -19.00 10.96 23.18
N LYS A 9 -17.77 11.44 23.35
CA LYS A 9 -17.02 12.19 22.31
C LYS A 9 -16.28 11.31 21.32
N ILE A 10 -15.97 10.08 21.67
CA ILE A 10 -15.21 9.17 20.84
C ILE A 10 -16.14 8.05 20.40
N ASN A 11 -16.79 8.25 19.26
CA ASN A 11 -17.55 7.20 18.61
C ASN A 11 -16.62 6.51 17.61
N PRO A 12 -16.34 5.21 17.74
CA PRO A 12 -15.54 4.50 16.77
C PRO A 12 -16.28 4.48 15.42
N PHE A 13 -15.57 4.68 14.33
CA PHE A 13 -16.12 4.61 12.97
C PHE A 13 -16.68 3.23 12.59
N PHE A 14 -16.51 2.27 13.50
CA PHE A 14 -16.88 0.88 13.30
C PHE A 14 -17.92 0.47 14.35
N PRO A 15 -19.12 0.06 13.96
CA PRO A 15 -20.22 -0.20 14.90
C PRO A 15 -19.96 -1.39 15.84
N LYS A 16 -18.96 -2.22 15.54
CA LYS A 16 -18.58 -3.37 16.40
C LYS A 16 -17.48 -3.03 17.41
N TRP A 17 -16.88 -1.84 17.29
CA TRP A 17 -15.82 -1.45 18.19
C TRP A 17 -16.40 -0.71 19.39
N GLU A 18 -15.91 -1.07 20.56
CA GLU A 18 -16.24 -0.39 21.82
C GLU A 18 -15.03 0.44 22.28
N THR A 19 -15.29 1.68 22.67
CA THR A 19 -14.28 2.55 23.28
C THR A 19 -14.13 2.20 24.74
N VAL A 20 -12.91 1.93 25.19
CA VAL A 20 -12.59 1.60 26.58
C VAL A 20 -11.37 2.37 27.06
N ILE A 21 -11.24 2.48 28.37
CA ILE A 21 -10.08 3.14 29.02
C ILE A 21 -9.23 2.07 29.71
N VAL A 22 -7.93 2.12 29.48
CA VAL A 22 -6.95 1.28 30.17
C VAL A 22 -6.94 1.66 31.66
N ASN A 23 -7.31 0.75 32.52
CA ASN A 23 -7.37 0.94 33.98
C ASN A 23 -6.10 0.52 34.67
N LYS A 24 -5.54 -0.64 34.27
CA LYS A 24 -4.28 -1.17 34.79
C LYS A 24 -3.51 -1.91 33.70
N VAL A 25 -2.20 -1.84 33.81
CA VAL A 25 -1.27 -2.50 32.88
C VAL A 25 -0.46 -3.54 33.66
N TYR A 26 -0.45 -4.77 33.17
CA TYR A 26 0.37 -5.88 33.66
C TYR A 26 1.30 -6.34 32.53
N HIS A 27 2.25 -7.21 32.81
CA HIS A 27 3.29 -7.62 31.83
C HIS A 27 2.74 -8.06 30.46
N LYS A 28 1.67 -8.86 30.41
CA LYS A 28 1.05 -9.36 29.16
C LYS A 28 -0.47 -9.20 29.15
N ILE A 29 -1.01 -8.44 30.07
CA ILE A 29 -2.45 -8.27 30.25
C ILE A 29 -2.72 -6.80 30.53
N ILE A 30 -3.73 -6.26 29.90
CA ILE A 30 -4.31 -4.96 30.30
C ILE A 30 -5.70 -5.19 30.87
N GLU A 31 -6.03 -4.48 31.92
CA GLU A 31 -7.39 -4.34 32.42
C GLU A 31 -7.98 -3.04 31.89
N VAL A 32 -9.10 -3.14 31.19
CA VAL A 32 -9.81 -1.98 30.65
C VAL A 32 -11.17 -1.82 31.31
N ILE A 33 -11.70 -0.61 31.30
CA ILE A 33 -13.04 -0.28 31.81
C ILE A 33 -13.89 0.22 30.64
N THR A 34 -15.07 -0.39 30.47
CA THR A 34 -16.11 0.05 29.54
C THR A 34 -16.88 1.26 30.06
N HIS A 35 -17.70 1.87 29.20
CA HIS A 35 -18.59 2.96 29.63
C HIS A 35 -19.60 2.54 30.72
N ASN A 36 -19.98 1.25 30.78
CA ASN A 36 -20.83 0.68 31.79
C ASN A 36 -20.09 0.24 33.08
N GLN A 37 -18.83 0.67 33.24
CA GLN A 37 -17.97 0.36 34.40
C GLN A 37 -17.62 -1.14 34.51
N ILE A 38 -17.77 -1.93 33.43
CA ILE A 38 -17.39 -3.33 33.39
C ILE A 38 -15.87 -3.39 33.19
N LYS A 39 -15.21 -4.18 34.04
CA LYS A 39 -13.76 -4.45 33.90
C LYS A 39 -13.55 -5.68 33.04
N ILE A 40 -12.69 -5.53 32.05
CA ILE A 40 -12.31 -6.60 31.10
C ILE A 40 -10.79 -6.76 31.14
N LYS A 41 -10.32 -8.00 31.22
CA LYS A 41 -8.91 -8.32 31.09
C LYS A 41 -8.64 -8.80 29.66
N ILE A 42 -7.64 -8.21 29.01
CA ILE A 42 -7.26 -8.51 27.62
C ILE A 42 -5.81 -8.96 27.60
N GLU A 43 -5.57 -10.14 27.04
CA GLU A 43 -4.22 -10.67 26.83
C GLU A 43 -3.59 -10.07 25.56
N LEU A 44 -2.37 -9.53 25.71
CA LEU A 44 -1.61 -8.91 24.61
C LEU A 44 -0.78 -9.94 23.82
N GLY A 45 -0.51 -11.10 24.37
CA GLY A 45 0.35 -12.13 23.77
C GLY A 45 -0.37 -13.22 22.96
N ASN A 46 -1.70 -13.15 22.84
CA ASN A 46 -2.48 -14.11 22.03
C ASN A 46 -2.38 -13.76 20.54
N ASP A 47 -2.74 -14.70 19.66
CA ASP A 47 -2.65 -14.52 18.20
C ASP A 47 -3.43 -13.30 17.67
N LEU A 48 -4.50 -12.89 18.34
CA LEU A 48 -5.34 -11.77 17.95
C LEU A 48 -4.67 -10.40 18.23
N ASN A 49 -3.85 -10.33 19.29
CA ASN A 49 -3.21 -9.10 19.77
C ASN A 49 -1.67 -9.15 19.67
N LYS A 50 -1.11 -10.15 19.00
CA LYS A 50 0.35 -10.37 18.88
C LYS A 50 1.10 -9.17 18.29
N TRP A 51 0.46 -8.43 17.39
CA TRP A 51 1.01 -7.22 16.80
C TRP A 51 1.28 -6.10 17.81
N LEU A 52 0.68 -6.18 19.01
CA LEU A 52 0.85 -5.22 20.10
C LEU A 52 1.99 -5.59 21.07
N SER A 53 2.75 -6.64 20.79
CA SER A 53 3.81 -7.12 21.71
C SER A 53 4.85 -6.04 22.08
N ASN A 54 5.05 -5.04 21.22
CA ASN A 54 5.99 -3.93 21.45
C ASN A 54 5.26 -2.60 21.75
N VAL A 55 3.94 -2.61 21.92
CA VAL A 55 3.18 -1.41 22.25
C VAL A 55 3.15 -1.23 23.76
N ILE A 56 3.54 -0.05 24.22
CA ILE A 56 3.46 0.33 25.64
C ILE A 56 2.10 0.98 25.85
N PHE A 57 1.32 0.39 26.77
CA PHE A 57 0.06 0.96 27.25
C PHE A 57 0.29 1.69 28.57
N ASN A 58 -0.42 2.80 28.73
CA ASN A 58 -0.44 3.54 30.01
C ASN A 58 -1.84 3.54 30.61
N GLU A 59 -1.92 3.64 31.91
CA GLU A 59 -3.21 3.84 32.59
C GLU A 59 -3.83 5.17 32.12
N GLY A 60 -5.10 5.11 31.74
CA GLY A 60 -5.80 6.24 31.14
C GLY A 60 -5.81 6.28 29.60
N ASP A 61 -5.05 5.43 28.92
CA ASP A 61 -5.11 5.32 27.47
C ASP A 61 -6.51 4.93 27.03
N VAL A 62 -6.97 5.54 25.93
CA VAL A 62 -8.24 5.22 25.27
C VAL A 62 -7.98 4.36 24.06
N ILE A 63 -8.58 3.19 24.04
CA ILE A 63 -8.40 2.20 22.97
C ILE A 63 -9.76 1.68 22.48
N TYR A 64 -9.75 1.07 21.32
CA TYR A 64 -10.91 0.39 20.76
C TYR A 64 -10.76 -1.12 20.93
N ILE A 65 -11.82 -1.78 21.33
CA ILE A 65 -11.88 -3.23 21.43
C ILE A 65 -13.07 -3.78 20.66
N GLU A 66 -12.95 -5.00 20.18
CA GLU A 66 -14.05 -5.79 19.59
C GLU A 66 -14.10 -7.14 20.28
N ARG A 67 -15.30 -7.56 20.70
CA ARG A 67 -15.50 -8.90 21.25
C ARG A 67 -15.56 -9.91 20.11
N LYS A 68 -14.70 -10.92 20.16
CA LYS A 68 -14.67 -12.03 19.19
C LYS A 68 -14.75 -13.37 19.92
N LYS A 69 -15.95 -13.96 19.95
CA LYS A 69 -16.28 -15.14 20.75
C LYS A 69 -16.01 -14.86 22.26
N SER A 70 -15.05 -15.57 22.85
CA SER A 70 -14.64 -15.42 24.26
C SER A 70 -13.49 -14.40 24.47
N ASN A 71 -12.90 -13.90 23.40
CA ASN A 71 -11.72 -13.02 23.45
C ASN A 71 -12.04 -11.59 22.99
N TYR A 72 -11.11 -10.67 23.25
CA TYR A 72 -11.16 -9.30 22.78
C TYR A 72 -9.98 -8.99 21.88
N ILE A 73 -10.26 -8.32 20.76
CA ILE A 73 -9.25 -7.77 19.86
C ILE A 73 -9.14 -6.30 20.14
N ILE A 74 -7.91 -5.81 20.22
CA ILE A 74 -7.63 -4.38 20.28
C ILE A 74 -7.50 -3.86 18.85
N HIS A 75 -8.16 -2.75 18.57
CA HIS A 75 -8.13 -2.08 17.28
C HIS A 75 -7.47 -0.71 17.38
N GLN A 76 -6.87 -0.31 16.27
CA GLN A 76 -6.35 1.04 16.06
C GLN A 76 -6.86 1.55 14.73
N GLU A 77 -7.26 2.82 14.70
CA GLU A 77 -7.55 3.46 13.41
C GLU A 77 -6.27 3.55 12.58
N PRO A 78 -6.27 3.04 11.34
CA PRO A 78 -5.10 3.13 10.48
C PRO A 78 -4.83 4.60 10.12
N LYS A 79 -3.58 5.01 10.27
CA LYS A 79 -3.10 6.33 9.81
C LYS A 79 -2.90 6.36 8.30
N VAL A 80 -2.64 5.21 7.69
CA VAL A 80 -2.48 5.05 6.24
C VAL A 80 -3.77 4.51 5.64
N ASN A 81 -3.99 4.83 4.38
CA ASN A 81 -5.16 4.38 3.63
C ASN A 81 -4.70 3.81 2.28
N GLY A 82 -5.48 2.91 1.72
CA GLY A 82 -5.18 2.25 0.45
C GLY A 82 -6.46 1.94 -0.31
N ALA A 83 -6.29 1.39 -1.50
CA ALA A 83 -7.38 0.91 -2.31
C ALA A 83 -6.99 -0.41 -2.98
N ILE A 84 -8.00 -1.18 -3.37
CA ILE A 84 -7.85 -2.41 -4.14
C ILE A 84 -8.94 -2.49 -5.21
N ILE A 85 -8.56 -2.98 -6.39
CA ILE A 85 -9.48 -3.37 -7.46
C ILE A 85 -9.13 -4.80 -7.84
N VAL A 86 -10.15 -5.63 -7.97
CA VAL A 86 -10.02 -7.00 -8.50
C VAL A 86 -10.74 -7.02 -9.84
N VAL A 87 -10.03 -7.41 -10.89
CA VAL A 87 -10.51 -7.41 -12.27
C VAL A 87 -10.41 -8.83 -12.83
N ASP A 88 -11.43 -9.26 -13.55
CA ASP A 88 -11.38 -10.48 -14.36
C ASP A 88 -10.42 -10.25 -15.55
N PRO A 89 -9.35 -11.05 -15.70
CA PRO A 89 -8.35 -10.82 -16.74
C PRO A 89 -8.86 -11.14 -18.16
N TYR A 90 -9.97 -11.86 -18.29
CA TYR A 90 -10.52 -12.25 -19.59
C TYR A 90 -11.59 -11.29 -20.09
N SER A 91 -12.50 -10.85 -19.20
CA SER A 91 -13.60 -9.96 -19.56
C SER A 91 -13.27 -8.47 -19.30
N GLY A 92 -12.35 -8.18 -18.39
CA GLY A 92 -12.09 -6.83 -17.89
C GLY A 92 -13.09 -6.35 -16.84
N ASP A 93 -14.03 -7.23 -16.39
CA ASP A 93 -15.03 -6.87 -15.40
C ASP A 93 -14.42 -6.62 -14.03
N ILE A 94 -14.91 -5.60 -13.33
CA ILE A 94 -14.52 -5.32 -11.95
C ILE A 94 -15.30 -6.23 -11.02
N LEU A 95 -14.63 -7.24 -10.45
CA LEU A 95 -15.21 -8.20 -9.51
C LEU A 95 -15.35 -7.65 -8.09
N ALA A 96 -14.42 -6.78 -7.68
CA ALA A 96 -14.44 -6.11 -6.39
C ALA A 96 -13.68 -4.79 -6.43
N LEU A 97 -14.14 -3.82 -5.65
CA LEU A 97 -13.49 -2.53 -5.50
C LEU A 97 -13.63 -2.02 -4.07
N SER A 98 -12.52 -1.60 -3.46
CA SER A 98 -12.52 -0.86 -2.21
C SER A 98 -11.63 0.37 -2.35
N GLY A 99 -12.20 1.55 -2.20
CA GLY A 99 -11.50 2.83 -2.36
C GLY A 99 -10.83 3.36 -1.09
N GLY A 100 -10.97 2.66 0.04
CA GLY A 100 -10.43 3.09 1.32
C GLY A 100 -10.85 2.21 2.48
N TYR A 101 -10.31 2.50 3.64
CA TYR A 101 -10.55 1.72 4.86
C TYR A 101 -11.98 1.89 5.41
N SER A 102 -12.54 3.10 5.35
CA SER A 102 -13.88 3.41 5.84
C SER A 102 -14.49 4.56 5.04
N PHE A 103 -15.65 4.32 4.44
CA PHE A 103 -16.43 5.32 3.72
C PHE A 103 -16.86 6.47 4.66
N ASN A 104 -17.32 6.15 5.87
CA ASN A 104 -17.77 7.12 6.86
C ASN A 104 -16.66 8.09 7.32
N LYS A 105 -15.39 7.65 7.21
CA LYS A 105 -14.22 8.50 7.53
C LYS A 105 -13.75 9.32 6.34
N SER A 106 -13.88 8.78 5.13
CA SER A 106 -13.47 9.44 3.89
C SER A 106 -14.21 8.82 2.72
N GLU A 107 -15.05 9.63 2.08
CA GLU A 107 -15.77 9.25 0.86
C GLU A 107 -14.86 9.19 -0.37
N PHE A 108 -13.63 9.71 -0.26
CA PHE A 108 -12.67 9.73 -1.35
C PHE A 108 -12.27 8.32 -1.77
N ASN A 109 -12.67 7.92 -2.98
CA ASN A 109 -12.36 6.63 -3.56
C ASN A 109 -10.96 6.65 -4.19
N ARG A 110 -10.00 6.08 -3.50
CA ARG A 110 -8.59 6.06 -3.93
C ARG A 110 -8.34 5.17 -5.13
N ALA A 111 -9.23 4.24 -5.41
CA ALA A 111 -9.11 3.37 -6.58
C ALA A 111 -9.41 4.12 -7.89
N THR A 112 -10.36 5.08 -7.86
CA THR A 112 -10.85 5.77 -9.06
C THR A 112 -10.50 7.26 -9.12
N GLN A 113 -10.26 7.89 -7.96
CA GLN A 113 -10.07 9.34 -7.87
C GLN A 113 -8.63 9.75 -7.55
N ALA A 114 -7.82 8.86 -6.93
CA ALA A 114 -6.45 9.20 -6.58
C ALA A 114 -5.55 9.21 -7.81
N LYS A 115 -4.97 10.36 -8.10
CA LYS A 115 -3.91 10.50 -9.11
C LYS A 115 -2.57 10.22 -8.45
N ARG A 116 -1.98 9.09 -8.75
CA ARG A 116 -0.71 8.63 -8.20
C ARG A 116 0.27 8.29 -9.31
N GLN A 117 1.56 8.51 -9.06
CA GLN A 117 2.61 8.05 -9.94
C GLN A 117 2.63 6.51 -9.96
N PRO A 118 2.50 5.87 -11.14
CA PRO A 118 2.41 4.40 -11.22
C PRO A 118 3.72 3.69 -10.89
N GLY A 119 4.85 4.37 -10.98
CA GLY A 119 6.16 3.77 -10.76
C GLY A 119 6.39 2.58 -11.68
N SER A 120 6.94 1.49 -11.15
CA SER A 120 7.22 0.28 -11.93
C SER A 120 5.99 -0.45 -12.47
N ALA A 121 4.79 -0.13 -12.00
CA ALA A 121 3.55 -0.66 -12.59
C ALA A 121 3.31 -0.19 -14.03
N PHE A 122 4.00 0.87 -14.48
CA PHE A 122 3.96 1.33 -15.86
C PHE A 122 4.87 0.52 -16.80
N LYS A 123 5.84 -0.23 -16.30
CA LYS A 123 6.79 -1.00 -17.11
C LYS A 123 6.12 -1.98 -18.09
N PRO A 124 5.07 -2.74 -17.72
CA PRO A 124 4.38 -3.61 -18.65
C PRO A 124 3.94 -2.89 -19.94
N ILE A 125 3.48 -1.65 -19.86
CA ILE A 125 3.06 -0.87 -21.04
C ILE A 125 4.26 -0.60 -21.96
N VAL A 126 5.42 -0.25 -21.41
CA VAL A 126 6.67 -0.05 -22.18
C VAL A 126 7.08 -1.35 -22.88
N TYR A 127 6.99 -2.46 -22.17
CA TYR A 127 7.37 -3.78 -22.74
C TYR A 127 6.35 -4.28 -23.78
N LEU A 128 5.05 -4.02 -23.59
CA LEU A 128 4.03 -4.28 -24.61
C LEU A 128 4.27 -3.46 -25.86
N ALA A 129 4.57 -2.17 -25.73
CA ALA A 129 4.94 -1.33 -26.87
C ALA A 129 6.17 -1.89 -27.61
N ALA A 130 7.16 -2.41 -26.88
CA ALA A 130 8.32 -3.06 -27.49
C ALA A 130 7.94 -4.32 -28.27
N LEU A 131 7.11 -5.20 -27.70
CA LEU A 131 6.63 -6.40 -28.39
C LEU A 131 5.89 -6.05 -29.68
N ASN A 132 5.07 -4.98 -29.66
CA ASN A 132 4.35 -4.50 -30.84
C ASN A 132 5.29 -3.93 -31.92
N GLU A 133 6.47 -3.47 -31.54
CA GLU A 133 7.53 -3.02 -32.45
C GLU A 133 8.48 -4.14 -32.91
N GLY A 134 8.11 -5.39 -32.70
CA GLY A 134 8.86 -6.56 -33.18
C GLY A 134 9.98 -7.04 -32.24
N TYR A 135 10.10 -6.47 -31.04
CA TYR A 135 10.98 -7.05 -30.03
C TYR A 135 10.42 -8.38 -29.51
N SER A 136 11.27 -9.23 -29.00
CA SER A 136 10.88 -10.51 -28.39
C SER A 136 11.31 -10.58 -26.94
N PRO A 137 10.72 -11.47 -26.13
CA PRO A 137 11.19 -11.71 -24.77
C PRO A 137 12.67 -12.09 -24.66
N ALA A 138 13.25 -12.65 -25.73
CA ALA A 138 14.67 -13.02 -25.81
C ALA A 138 15.58 -11.87 -26.28
N THR A 139 15.03 -10.75 -26.74
CA THR A 139 15.82 -9.59 -27.18
C THR A 139 16.74 -9.12 -26.05
N LEU A 140 18.01 -8.94 -26.36
CA LEU A 140 19.02 -8.48 -25.42
C LEU A 140 18.99 -6.96 -25.28
N ILE A 141 18.84 -6.48 -24.05
CA ILE A 141 18.90 -5.07 -23.68
C ILE A 141 20.05 -4.89 -22.69
N LEU A 142 20.85 -3.85 -22.89
CA LEU A 142 21.99 -3.57 -22.04
C LEU A 142 21.54 -2.94 -20.71
N ASP A 143 21.86 -3.59 -19.60
CA ASP A 143 21.72 -3.05 -18.24
C ASP A 143 23.06 -2.49 -17.78
N ALA A 144 23.28 -1.22 -18.07
CA ALA A 144 24.51 -0.48 -17.78
C ALA A 144 24.19 1.00 -17.56
N PRO A 145 25.11 1.81 -17.04
CA PRO A 145 24.90 3.23 -16.82
C PRO A 145 24.29 3.91 -18.05
N TYR A 146 23.33 4.78 -17.80
CA TYR A 146 22.64 5.52 -18.86
C TYR A 146 22.48 6.98 -18.46
N VAL A 147 22.68 7.85 -19.41
CA VAL A 147 22.54 9.29 -19.22
C VAL A 147 21.59 9.82 -20.29
N VAL A 148 20.54 10.49 -19.85
CA VAL A 148 19.56 11.12 -20.74
C VAL A 148 19.78 12.62 -20.69
N ASP A 149 19.97 13.22 -21.86
CA ASP A 149 19.99 14.65 -22.02
C ASP A 149 18.53 15.16 -22.04
N GLN A 150 18.19 16.05 -21.14
CA GLN A 150 16.83 16.57 -20.98
C GLN A 150 16.63 17.89 -21.77
N GLY A 151 17.66 18.36 -22.46
CA GLY A 151 17.65 19.60 -23.23
C GLY A 151 18.35 20.76 -22.55
N PRO A 152 18.44 21.92 -23.23
CA PRO A 152 19.16 23.08 -22.76
C PRO A 152 18.66 23.60 -21.41
N GLY A 153 19.60 23.83 -20.47
CA GLY A 153 19.30 24.37 -19.13
C GLY A 153 18.81 23.35 -18.11
N LEU A 154 18.59 22.10 -18.50
CA LEU A 154 18.20 21.04 -17.59
C LEU A 154 19.40 20.13 -17.23
N PRO A 155 19.49 19.64 -15.98
CA PRO A 155 20.52 18.70 -15.59
C PRO A 155 20.35 17.37 -16.34
N LYS A 156 21.44 16.71 -16.67
CA LYS A 156 21.39 15.37 -17.27
C LYS A 156 20.79 14.36 -16.27
N TRP A 157 19.77 13.65 -16.70
CA TRP A 157 19.14 12.62 -15.87
C TRP A 157 19.95 11.31 -15.95
N LYS A 158 20.30 10.79 -14.76
CA LYS A 158 21.07 9.55 -14.59
C LYS A 158 20.24 8.54 -13.81
N PRO A 159 19.38 7.76 -14.48
CA PRO A 159 18.63 6.71 -13.81
C PRO A 159 19.54 5.62 -13.25
N SER A 160 19.09 4.94 -12.19
CA SER A 160 19.77 3.79 -11.61
C SER A 160 18.78 2.64 -11.39
N ASN A 161 19.30 1.41 -11.26
CA ASN A 161 18.55 0.29 -10.73
C ASN A 161 18.35 0.46 -9.21
N TYR A 162 17.34 -0.17 -8.63
CA TYR A 162 17.10 -0.11 -7.19
C TYR A 162 18.27 -0.69 -6.36
N THR A 163 18.96 -1.69 -6.91
CA THR A 163 20.15 -2.33 -6.31
C THR A 163 21.42 -1.55 -6.52
N GLU A 164 21.40 -0.47 -7.32
CA GLU A 164 22.58 0.29 -7.77
C GLU A 164 23.63 -0.53 -8.55
N GLU A 165 23.27 -1.75 -8.94
CA GLU A 165 24.12 -2.67 -9.70
C GLU A 165 23.77 -2.69 -11.20
N PHE A 166 24.71 -3.15 -12.02
CA PHE A 166 24.61 -3.30 -13.46
C PHE A 166 24.81 -4.77 -13.85
N TYR A 167 24.02 -5.28 -14.77
CA TYR A 167 24.00 -6.71 -15.09
C TYR A 167 24.37 -7.02 -16.55
N GLY A 168 24.78 -6.00 -17.33
CA GLY A 168 25.23 -6.17 -18.71
C GLY A 168 24.09 -6.53 -19.68
N LEU A 169 24.41 -7.23 -20.74
CA LEU A 169 23.43 -7.70 -21.72
C LEU A 169 22.52 -8.75 -21.10
N THR A 170 21.25 -8.42 -21.02
CA THR A 170 20.22 -9.22 -20.34
C THR A 170 18.97 -9.29 -21.19
N THR A 171 18.25 -10.41 -21.17
CA THR A 171 17.02 -10.58 -21.95
C THR A 171 15.92 -9.62 -21.49
N MET A 172 15.09 -9.20 -22.42
CA MET A 172 13.92 -8.36 -22.14
C MET A 172 13.00 -9.01 -21.10
N ARG A 173 12.82 -10.34 -21.13
CA ARG A 173 12.11 -11.12 -20.11
C ARG A 173 12.66 -10.88 -18.71
N THR A 174 13.95 -11.07 -18.51
CA THR A 174 14.61 -10.84 -17.22
C THR A 174 14.51 -9.38 -16.78
N GLY A 175 14.56 -8.45 -17.73
CA GLY A 175 14.41 -7.02 -17.47
C GLY A 175 13.07 -6.67 -16.79
N ILE A 176 11.96 -7.24 -17.28
CA ILE A 176 10.64 -7.01 -16.66
C ILE A 176 10.48 -7.83 -15.36
N GLU A 177 10.88 -9.09 -15.34
CA GLU A 177 10.79 -9.95 -14.15
C GLU A 177 11.55 -9.38 -12.95
N LYS A 178 12.72 -8.81 -13.18
CA LYS A 178 13.56 -8.17 -12.15
C LYS A 178 13.31 -6.67 -12.00
N SER A 179 12.34 -6.14 -12.75
CA SER A 179 11.99 -4.72 -12.71
C SER A 179 13.18 -3.78 -12.93
N ARG A 180 14.08 -4.08 -13.88
CA ARG A 180 15.29 -3.31 -14.17
C ARG A 180 14.96 -1.93 -14.75
N ASN A 181 15.39 -0.88 -14.06
CA ASN A 181 15.09 0.50 -14.48
C ASN A 181 15.85 0.91 -15.73
N LEU A 182 17.16 0.63 -15.77
CA LEU A 182 18.02 1.04 -16.87
C LEU A 182 17.64 0.38 -18.20
N MET A 183 17.26 -0.90 -18.15
CA MET A 183 16.76 -1.60 -19.32
C MET A 183 15.46 -0.99 -19.83
N THR A 184 14.53 -0.66 -18.92
CA THR A 184 13.24 -0.05 -19.26
C THR A 184 13.42 1.34 -19.89
N VAL A 185 14.27 2.19 -19.30
CA VAL A 185 14.56 3.52 -19.83
C VAL A 185 15.22 3.44 -21.22
N ARG A 186 16.17 2.53 -21.37
CA ARG A 186 16.87 2.30 -22.64
C ARG A 186 15.92 1.80 -23.73
N LEU A 187 15.02 0.89 -23.35
CA LEU A 187 13.99 0.37 -24.23
C LEU A 187 13.01 1.47 -24.65
N ALA A 188 12.50 2.26 -23.68
CA ALA A 188 11.61 3.37 -23.93
C ALA A 188 12.22 4.41 -24.88
N ASN A 189 13.50 4.73 -24.68
CA ASN A 189 14.21 5.67 -25.57
C ASN A 189 14.37 5.13 -27.01
N ARG A 190 14.58 3.82 -27.17
CA ARG A 190 14.69 3.18 -28.49
C ARG A 190 13.36 3.13 -29.23
N ILE A 191 12.27 2.84 -28.53
CA ILE A 191 10.93 2.74 -29.12
C ILE A 191 10.36 4.13 -29.44
N GLY A 192 10.64 5.10 -28.56
CA GLY A 192 10.09 6.44 -28.57
C GLY A 192 8.81 6.57 -27.75
N MET A 193 8.69 7.69 -27.04
CA MET A 193 7.60 7.94 -26.10
C MET A 193 6.22 7.98 -26.78
N SER A 194 6.12 8.45 -28.01
CA SER A 194 4.84 8.51 -28.75
C SER A 194 4.18 7.14 -28.91
N LYS A 195 4.98 6.08 -29.18
CA LYS A 195 4.47 4.71 -29.31
C LYS A 195 4.06 4.12 -27.96
N ILE A 196 4.79 4.45 -26.90
CA ILE A 196 4.46 4.04 -25.52
C ILE A 196 3.16 4.71 -25.06
N LEU A 197 2.99 6.01 -25.32
CA LEU A 197 1.76 6.74 -25.00
C LEU A 197 0.56 6.15 -25.75
N LYS A 198 0.72 5.89 -27.06
CA LYS A 198 -0.32 5.26 -27.86
C LYS A 198 -0.68 3.84 -27.32
N MET A 199 0.30 3.08 -26.83
CA MET A 199 0.02 1.80 -26.17
C MET A 199 -0.74 2.00 -24.84
N ALA A 200 -0.39 3.02 -24.05
CA ALA A 200 -1.04 3.32 -22.79
C ALA A 200 -2.53 3.76 -22.95
N GLU A 201 -2.90 4.32 -24.09
CA GLU A 201 -4.29 4.72 -24.40
C GLU A 201 -5.26 3.53 -24.53
N HIS A 202 -4.74 2.30 -24.65
CA HIS A 202 -5.54 1.08 -24.69
C HIS A 202 -5.94 0.56 -23.31
N PHE A 203 -5.40 1.14 -22.23
CA PHE A 203 -5.65 0.78 -20.82
C PHE A 203 -6.25 1.94 -20.03
#